data_ae47719f40b0ce36f74c3297117698fd
#
_entry.id   ae47719f40b0ce36f74c3297117698fd
#
_cell.length_a   1.000
_cell.length_b   1.000
_cell.length_c   1.000
_cell.angle_alpha   90.00
_cell.angle_beta   90.00
_cell.angle_gamma   90.00
#
_symmetry.space_group_name_H-M   'P 1'
#
loop_
_entity.id
_entity.type
_entity.pdbx_description
1 polymer ?
#
loop_
_entity_poly.entity_id
_entity_poly.type
_entity_poly.pdbx_seq_one_letter_code
_entity_poly.pdbx_strand_id
1 'polypeptide(L)'
;MKEHQIIFDKIAKLFKDSFKEKAIMSFEDYHDGYTENHLTIEDTGVWISCDEYELIFGTGFHHRHYNPKFDNLLDCLDDFRRMLTKRIRKTEYYKGNHCYKTKLEIELDNGNFTKFSTSSMLGFSFWKKTTEKVTIENPIIQSLEFEKAFTEIKNYAYQRMMK
;
A
#
# COMPACT_ATOMS: atom_id res chain seq x y z
N MET A 1 -11.91 -16.90 -11.40
CA MET A 1 -11.10 -15.79 -10.87
C MET A 1 -11.69 -15.37 -9.54
N LYS A 2 -10.89 -15.27 -8.49
CA LYS A 2 -11.33 -14.88 -7.15
C LYS A 2 -11.61 -13.38 -7.08
N GLU A 3 -12.35 -12.93 -6.09
CA GLU A 3 -12.82 -11.55 -6.03
C GLU A 3 -11.67 -10.54 -5.88
N HIS A 4 -10.70 -10.83 -5.02
CA HIS A 4 -9.52 -9.97 -4.84
C HIS A 4 -8.67 -9.86 -6.12
N GLN A 5 -8.64 -10.91 -6.96
CA GLN A 5 -7.97 -10.87 -8.27
C GLN A 5 -8.70 -9.95 -9.25
N ILE A 6 -10.05 -9.98 -9.25
CA ILE A 6 -10.85 -9.04 -10.08
C ILE A 6 -10.62 -7.60 -9.63
N ILE A 7 -10.53 -7.38 -8.32
CA ILE A 7 -10.24 -6.05 -7.77
C ILE A 7 -8.83 -5.59 -8.15
N PHE A 8 -7.84 -6.48 -8.07
CA PHE A 8 -6.48 -6.18 -8.53
C PHE A 8 -6.46 -5.73 -9.99
N ASP A 9 -7.15 -6.46 -10.89
CA ASP A 9 -7.22 -6.11 -12.32
C ASP A 9 -7.86 -4.72 -12.55
N LYS A 10 -8.89 -4.39 -11.78
CA LYS A 10 -9.51 -3.06 -11.85
C LYS A 10 -8.57 -1.95 -11.37
N ILE A 11 -7.84 -2.19 -10.28
CA ILE A 11 -6.81 -1.26 -9.78
C ILE A 11 -5.69 -1.12 -10.81
N ALA A 12 -5.22 -2.22 -11.39
CA ALA A 12 -4.18 -2.22 -12.41
C ALA A 12 -4.58 -1.39 -13.63
N LYS A 13 -5.83 -1.51 -14.08
CA LYS A 13 -6.37 -0.68 -15.15
C LYS A 13 -6.39 0.80 -14.75
N LEU A 14 -6.93 1.13 -13.58
CA LEU A 14 -6.97 2.51 -13.08
C LEU A 14 -5.57 3.12 -12.99
N PHE A 15 -4.58 2.35 -12.56
CA PHE A 15 -3.19 2.81 -12.47
C PHE A 15 -2.59 3.07 -13.84
N LYS A 16 -2.82 2.18 -14.82
CA LYS A 16 -2.39 2.41 -16.21
C LYS A 16 -3.01 3.69 -16.79
N ASP A 17 -4.29 3.93 -16.51
CA ASP A 17 -4.99 5.11 -16.97
C ASP A 17 -4.47 6.39 -16.28
N SER A 18 -4.14 6.35 -14.99
CA SER A 18 -3.74 7.50 -14.18
C SER A 18 -2.23 7.81 -14.24
N PHE A 19 -1.39 6.78 -14.23
CA PHE A 19 0.08 6.90 -14.16
C PHE A 19 0.77 6.55 -15.48
N LYS A 20 0.02 6.02 -16.46
CA LYS A 20 0.51 5.67 -17.80
C LYS A 20 1.74 4.77 -17.75
N GLU A 21 2.85 5.22 -18.33
CA GLU A 21 4.11 4.48 -18.43
C GLU A 21 4.78 4.22 -17.08
N LYS A 22 4.45 5.00 -16.05
CA LYS A 22 4.96 4.76 -14.68
C LYS A 22 4.28 3.60 -13.96
N ALA A 23 3.14 3.11 -14.44
CA ALA A 23 2.46 1.93 -13.91
C ALA A 23 3.03 0.67 -14.55
N ILE A 24 3.96 0.04 -13.88
CA ILE A 24 4.69 -1.15 -14.38
C ILE A 24 4.05 -2.41 -13.81
N MET A 25 3.60 -3.28 -14.71
CA MET A 25 3.12 -4.63 -14.37
C MET A 25 4.23 -5.65 -14.59
N SER A 26 4.41 -6.52 -13.62
CA SER A 26 5.24 -7.73 -13.72
C SER A 26 4.51 -8.91 -13.10
N PHE A 27 4.98 -10.10 -13.37
CA PHE A 27 4.48 -11.33 -12.74
C PHE A 27 5.67 -12.21 -12.40
N GLU A 28 5.52 -12.96 -11.31
CA GLU A 28 6.44 -14.00 -10.90
C GLU A 28 5.73 -15.34 -10.97
N ASP A 29 6.32 -16.29 -11.70
CA ASP A 29 5.80 -17.65 -11.82
C ASP A 29 6.68 -18.59 -10.98
N TYR A 30 6.07 -19.15 -9.94
CA TYR A 30 6.74 -20.09 -9.05
C TYR A 30 6.56 -21.52 -9.58
N HIS A 31 7.59 -22.34 -9.49
CA HIS A 31 7.63 -23.70 -10.04
C HIS A 31 6.54 -24.67 -9.52
N ASP A 32 5.80 -24.27 -8.52
CA ASP A 32 4.65 -25.01 -7.96
C ASP A 32 3.30 -24.66 -8.61
N GLY A 33 3.33 -23.87 -9.69
CA GLY A 33 2.13 -23.42 -10.40
C GLY A 33 1.47 -22.18 -9.80
N TYR A 34 2.16 -21.51 -8.89
CA TYR A 34 1.73 -20.28 -8.28
C TYR A 34 2.23 -19.08 -9.09
N THR A 35 1.35 -18.16 -9.43
CA THR A 35 1.68 -16.93 -10.16
C THR A 35 1.27 -15.72 -9.31
N GLU A 36 2.21 -14.85 -9.04
CA GLU A 36 1.99 -13.57 -8.37
C GLU A 36 2.08 -12.43 -9.38
N ASN A 37 1.05 -11.59 -9.40
CA ASN A 37 1.03 -10.38 -10.22
C ASN A 37 1.43 -9.18 -9.38
N HIS A 38 2.37 -8.39 -9.89
CA HIS A 38 2.85 -7.17 -9.26
C HIS A 38 2.53 -5.95 -10.12
N LEU A 39 2.14 -4.88 -9.45
CA LEU A 39 2.00 -3.56 -10.04
C LEU A 39 2.75 -2.56 -9.19
N THR A 40 3.68 -1.82 -9.78
CA THR A 40 4.43 -0.75 -9.13
C THR A 40 4.16 0.58 -9.81
N ILE A 41 4.23 1.67 -9.03
CA ILE A 41 4.27 3.03 -9.58
C ILE A 41 5.70 3.53 -9.45
N GLU A 42 6.38 3.67 -10.60
CA GLU A 42 7.76 4.12 -10.67
C GLU A 42 7.96 5.45 -9.94
N ASP A 43 9.13 5.64 -9.30
CA ASP A 43 9.52 6.82 -8.52
C ASP A 43 8.72 7.07 -7.23
N THR A 44 7.70 6.27 -6.89
CA THR A 44 6.90 6.49 -5.67
C THR A 44 7.15 5.49 -4.58
N GLY A 45 7.73 4.34 -4.93
CA GLY A 45 7.90 3.20 -4.03
C GLY A 45 6.59 2.47 -3.71
N VAL A 46 5.45 2.88 -4.28
CA VAL A 46 4.16 2.21 -4.08
C VAL A 46 4.04 1.00 -4.99
N TRP A 47 3.52 -0.07 -4.41
CA TRP A 47 3.28 -1.32 -5.10
C TRP A 47 2.04 -2.04 -4.56
N ILE A 48 1.48 -2.90 -5.37
CA ILE A 48 0.43 -3.84 -5.01
C ILE A 48 0.71 -5.18 -5.68
N SER A 49 0.57 -6.28 -4.96
CA SER A 49 0.65 -7.62 -5.53
C SER A 49 -0.61 -8.42 -5.23
N CYS A 50 -0.86 -9.39 -6.08
CA CYS A 50 -2.01 -10.27 -5.96
C CYS A 50 -1.65 -11.67 -6.43
N ASP A 51 -1.98 -12.64 -5.60
CA ASP A 51 -1.80 -14.04 -5.87
C ASP A 51 -3.12 -14.82 -5.80
N GLU A 52 -3.04 -16.13 -5.65
CA GLU A 52 -4.20 -16.99 -5.45
C GLU A 52 -4.85 -16.77 -4.07
N TYR A 53 -4.11 -16.35 -3.07
CA TYR A 53 -4.52 -16.37 -1.67
C TYR A 53 -4.85 -15.00 -1.11
N GLU A 54 -4.10 -13.97 -1.52
CA GLU A 54 -4.20 -12.65 -0.90
C GLU A 54 -3.87 -11.51 -1.87
N LEU A 55 -4.14 -10.32 -1.40
CA LEU A 55 -3.76 -9.04 -2.00
C LEU A 55 -2.88 -8.32 -1.00
N ILE A 56 -1.70 -7.88 -1.44
CA ILE A 56 -0.74 -7.17 -0.62
C ILE A 56 -0.49 -5.81 -1.24
N PHE A 57 -0.43 -4.76 -0.45
CA PHE A 57 -0.07 -3.45 -0.93
C PHE A 57 0.83 -2.71 0.05
N GLY A 58 1.66 -1.84 -0.48
CA GLY A 58 2.61 -1.13 0.35
C GLY A 58 3.37 -0.01 -0.33
N THR A 59 4.30 0.57 0.45
CA THR A 59 5.29 1.53 -0.03
C THR A 59 6.65 1.19 0.58
N GLY A 60 7.67 1.01 -0.28
CA GLY A 60 8.96 0.49 0.13
C GLY A 60 8.83 -0.84 0.87
N PHE A 61 9.36 -0.93 2.10
CA PHE A 61 9.27 -2.13 2.95
C PHE A 61 8.01 -2.20 3.82
N HIS A 62 7.17 -1.18 3.80
CA HIS A 62 5.95 -1.11 4.59
C HIS A 62 4.77 -1.62 3.78
N HIS A 63 4.12 -2.68 4.25
CA HIS A 63 3.00 -3.30 3.55
C HIS A 63 1.93 -3.80 4.50
N ARG A 64 0.77 -4.10 3.93
CA ARG A 64 -0.34 -4.79 4.56
C ARG A 64 -0.79 -5.93 3.68
N HIS A 65 -1.08 -7.05 4.32
CA HIS A 65 -1.72 -8.20 3.73
C HIS A 65 -3.23 -8.07 3.85
N TYR A 66 -3.92 -8.50 2.83
CA TYR A 66 -5.36 -8.70 2.83
C TYR A 66 -5.65 -10.13 2.41
N ASN A 67 -6.14 -10.94 3.36
CA ASN A 67 -6.58 -12.30 3.09
C ASN A 67 -8.11 -12.35 3.07
N PRO A 68 -8.76 -12.75 1.96
CA PRO A 68 -10.23 -12.74 1.83
C PRO A 68 -10.97 -13.58 2.88
N LYS A 69 -10.28 -14.49 3.58
CA LYS A 69 -10.88 -15.32 4.63
C LYS A 69 -11.01 -14.62 5.98
N PHE A 70 -10.18 -13.61 6.24
CA PHE A 70 -10.02 -13.01 7.57
C PHE A 70 -10.21 -11.50 7.57
N ASP A 71 -10.04 -10.84 6.44
CA ASP A 71 -9.98 -9.40 6.32
C ASP A 71 -11.14 -8.83 5.50
N ASN A 72 -11.48 -7.59 5.77
CA ASN A 72 -12.50 -6.85 5.02
C ASN A 72 -11.87 -6.16 3.81
N LEU A 73 -12.33 -6.53 2.61
CA LEU A 73 -11.86 -5.94 1.36
C LEU A 73 -12.08 -4.43 1.26
N LEU A 74 -13.18 -3.92 1.81
CA LEU A 74 -13.47 -2.49 1.77
C LEU A 74 -12.51 -1.68 2.63
N ASP A 75 -12.12 -2.21 3.80
CA ASP A 75 -11.12 -1.58 4.67
C ASP A 75 -9.74 -1.59 4.00
N CYS A 76 -9.40 -2.69 3.34
CA CYS A 76 -8.19 -2.81 2.54
C CYS A 76 -8.14 -1.73 1.44
N LEU A 77 -9.23 -1.59 0.67
CA LEU A 77 -9.34 -0.60 -0.39
C LEU A 77 -9.27 0.84 0.15
N ASP A 78 -9.89 1.12 1.31
CA ASP A 78 -9.81 2.44 1.94
C ASP A 78 -8.39 2.78 2.39
N ASP A 79 -7.69 1.85 2.99
CA ASP A 79 -6.30 2.04 3.41
C ASP A 79 -5.38 2.26 2.21
N PHE A 80 -5.58 1.49 1.13
CA PHE A 80 -4.81 1.65 -0.10
C PHE A 80 -5.08 3.00 -0.77
N ARG A 81 -6.35 3.40 -0.89
CA ARG A 81 -6.73 4.72 -1.41
C ARG A 81 -6.07 5.85 -0.60
N ARG A 82 -6.15 5.78 0.74
CA ARG A 82 -5.53 6.79 1.61
C ARG A 82 -4.02 6.87 1.40
N MET A 83 -3.35 5.74 1.25
CA MET A 83 -1.91 5.71 0.97
C MET A 83 -1.54 6.47 -0.31
N LEU A 84 -2.41 6.45 -1.33
CA LEU A 84 -2.18 7.15 -2.59
C LEU A 84 -2.55 8.63 -2.56
N THR A 85 -3.62 8.98 -1.82
CA THR A 85 -4.30 10.28 -1.92
C THR A 85 -4.12 11.20 -0.70
N LYS A 86 -3.49 10.71 0.36
CA LYS A 86 -3.24 11.47 1.60
C LYS A 86 -1.75 11.62 1.87
N ARG A 87 -1.40 12.58 2.73
CA ARG A 87 -0.01 12.74 3.16
C ARG A 87 0.44 11.55 4.00
N ILE A 88 1.69 11.16 3.83
CA ILE A 88 2.33 10.10 4.62
C ILE A 88 3.37 10.75 5.53
N ARG A 89 3.31 10.44 6.82
CA ARG A 89 4.34 10.79 7.79
C ARG A 89 5.23 9.59 8.06
N LYS A 90 6.50 9.71 7.71
CA LYS A 90 7.55 8.73 7.96
C LYS A 90 8.38 9.19 9.14
N THR A 91 8.48 8.37 10.19
CA THR A 91 9.37 8.61 11.32
C THR A 91 10.43 7.51 11.34
N GLU A 92 11.69 7.92 11.22
CA GLU A 92 12.86 7.05 11.26
C GLU A 92 13.58 7.21 12.61
N TYR A 93 13.87 6.10 13.27
CA TYR A 93 14.54 6.06 14.56
C TYR A 93 15.95 5.52 14.39
N TYR A 94 16.92 6.27 14.88
CA TYR A 94 18.34 5.97 14.72
C TYR A 94 19.05 5.70 16.04
N LYS A 95 20.00 4.76 16.03
CA LYS A 95 21.03 4.55 17.05
C LYS A 95 22.38 4.90 16.45
N GLY A 96 22.88 6.12 16.70
CA GLY A 96 23.98 6.69 15.92
C GLY A 96 23.55 6.87 14.45
N ASN A 97 24.30 6.31 13.50
CA ASN A 97 24.00 6.40 12.06
C ASN A 97 23.12 5.22 11.55
N HIS A 98 22.70 4.33 12.44
CA HIS A 98 21.92 3.16 12.04
C HIS A 98 20.43 3.39 12.27
N CYS A 99 19.64 3.38 11.18
CA CYS A 99 18.18 3.37 11.27
C CYS A 99 17.71 1.96 11.66
N TYR A 100 17.16 1.82 12.86
CA TYR A 100 16.73 0.51 13.37
C TYR A 100 15.22 0.32 13.39
N LYS A 101 14.47 1.43 13.19
CA LYS A 101 13.01 1.38 13.18
C LYS A 101 12.48 2.48 12.29
N THR A 102 11.44 2.15 11.53
CA THR A 102 10.68 3.12 10.72
C THR A 102 9.19 2.95 11.01
N LYS A 103 8.49 4.05 11.22
CA LYS A 103 7.04 4.10 11.40
C LYS A 103 6.43 4.89 10.25
N LEU A 104 5.41 4.34 9.62
CA LEU A 104 4.57 5.05 8.65
C LEU A 104 3.19 5.34 9.24
N GLU A 105 2.72 6.54 9.01
CA GLU A 105 1.39 7.01 9.40
C GLU A 105 0.76 7.72 8.21
N ILE A 106 -0.55 7.50 8.01
CA ILE A 106 -1.33 8.11 6.93
C ILE A 106 -2.25 9.17 7.52
N GLU A 107 -2.36 10.29 6.86
CA GLU A 107 -3.28 11.37 7.24
C GLU A 107 -4.74 10.94 7.06
N LEU A 108 -5.55 11.25 8.05
CA LEU A 108 -7.01 11.10 8.01
C LEU A 108 -7.67 12.39 7.48
N ASP A 109 -8.97 12.31 7.17
CA ASP A 109 -9.74 13.44 6.65
C ASP A 109 -9.84 14.63 7.64
N ASN A 110 -9.65 14.36 8.93
CA ASN A 110 -9.59 15.38 9.99
C ASN A 110 -8.19 16.00 10.20
N GLY A 111 -7.21 15.65 9.36
CA GLY A 111 -5.83 16.12 9.44
C GLY A 111 -4.95 15.38 10.46
N ASN A 112 -5.49 14.47 11.25
CA ASN A 112 -4.72 13.62 12.16
C ASN A 112 -4.02 12.51 11.40
N PHE A 113 -2.94 11.98 11.97
CA PHE A 113 -2.23 10.84 11.40
C PHE A 113 -2.56 9.56 12.16
N THR A 114 -2.86 8.50 11.42
CA THR A 114 -3.07 7.14 11.96
C THR A 114 -1.94 6.21 11.55
N LYS A 115 -1.60 5.27 12.43
CA LYS A 115 -0.54 4.30 12.17
C LYS A 115 -0.94 3.39 11.00
N PHE A 116 -0.09 3.35 9.97
CA PHE A 116 -0.20 2.39 8.88
C PHE A 116 0.65 1.14 9.17
N SER A 117 1.95 1.33 9.40
CA SER A 117 2.88 0.21 9.56
C SER A 117 4.08 0.62 10.40
N THR A 118 4.77 -0.37 10.94
CA THR A 118 6.06 -0.19 11.62
C THR A 118 6.99 -1.32 11.20
N SER A 119 8.15 -0.99 10.71
CA SER A 119 9.24 -1.91 10.44
C SER A 119 10.37 -1.67 11.45
N SER A 120 10.98 -2.74 11.96
CA SER A 120 12.10 -2.63 12.89
C SER A 120 13.11 -3.75 12.64
N MET A 121 14.38 -3.41 12.78
CA MET A 121 15.49 -4.35 12.73
C MET A 121 16.16 -4.42 14.11
N LEU A 122 16.66 -5.58 14.47
CA LEU A 122 17.48 -5.72 15.69
C LEU A 122 18.77 -4.91 15.54
N GLY A 123 18.91 -3.90 16.38
CA GLY A 123 20.11 -3.05 16.41
C GLY A 123 21.03 -3.42 17.57
N PHE A 124 22.32 -3.58 17.29
CA PHE A 124 23.32 -3.92 18.30
C PHE A 124 23.83 -2.72 19.13
N SER A 125 23.25 -1.54 18.96
CA SER A 125 23.75 -0.28 19.57
C SER A 125 22.80 0.26 20.64
N PHE A 126 22.31 -0.57 21.56
CA PHE A 126 21.28 -0.14 22.55
C PHE A 126 21.75 0.98 23.49
N TRP A 127 23.07 1.12 23.71
CA TRP A 127 23.64 2.16 24.56
C TRP A 127 23.69 3.55 23.90
N LYS A 128 23.54 3.62 22.59
CA LYS A 128 23.52 4.91 21.87
C LYS A 128 22.18 5.61 22.06
N LYS A 129 22.22 6.94 22.22
CA LYS A 129 21.00 7.76 22.27
C LYS A 129 20.18 7.57 21.01
N THR A 130 18.86 7.44 21.16
CA THR A 130 17.93 7.43 20.03
C THR A 130 17.73 8.85 19.51
N THR A 131 17.82 9.02 18.20
CA THR A 131 17.42 10.24 17.48
C THR A 131 16.30 9.90 16.50
N GLU A 132 15.45 10.89 16.22
CA GLU A 132 14.31 10.75 15.32
C GLU A 132 14.46 11.71 14.15
N LYS A 133 14.05 11.23 12.96
CA LYS A 133 13.88 12.06 11.76
C LYS A 133 12.47 11.89 11.27
N VAL A 134 11.71 12.99 11.16
CA VAL A 134 10.34 12.99 10.65
C VAL A 134 10.32 13.62 9.27
N THR A 135 9.68 12.94 8.33
CA THR A 135 9.45 13.42 6.97
C THR A 135 7.96 13.32 6.67
N ILE A 136 7.39 14.34 6.02
CA ILE A 136 6.01 14.30 5.53
C ILE A 136 6.08 14.34 4.01
N GLU A 137 5.55 13.30 3.39
CA GLU A 137 5.47 13.14 1.94
C GLU A 137 4.09 13.57 1.46
N ASN A 138 4.06 14.25 0.31
CA ASN A 138 2.81 14.67 -0.31
C ASN A 138 2.06 13.47 -0.90
N PRO A 139 0.74 13.59 -1.13
CA PRO A 139 -0.03 12.59 -1.85
C PRO A 139 0.58 12.28 -3.21
N ILE A 140 0.55 11.01 -3.61
CA ILE A 140 1.07 10.54 -4.90
C ILE A 140 0.16 11.01 -6.03
N ILE A 141 -1.15 11.02 -5.78
CA ILE A 141 -2.13 11.53 -6.73
C ILE A 141 -3.18 12.40 -6.04
N GLN A 142 -3.48 13.53 -6.67
CA GLN A 142 -4.54 14.45 -6.28
C GLN A 142 -5.43 14.72 -7.49
N SER A 143 -6.30 13.78 -7.83
CA SER A 143 -7.21 13.87 -8.96
C SER A 143 -8.61 13.46 -8.55
N LEU A 144 -9.58 14.31 -8.82
CA LEU A 144 -11.00 14.00 -8.60
C LEU A 144 -11.46 12.81 -9.47
N GLU A 145 -10.88 12.68 -10.66
CA GLU A 145 -11.18 11.58 -11.58
C GLU A 145 -10.70 10.25 -11.02
N PHE A 146 -9.48 10.25 -10.45
CA PHE A 146 -8.94 9.07 -9.76
C PHE A 146 -9.83 8.66 -8.58
N GLU A 147 -10.21 9.62 -7.73
CA GLU A 147 -11.09 9.36 -6.56
C GLU A 147 -12.45 8.79 -6.98
N LYS A 148 -13.06 9.31 -8.06
CA LYS A 148 -14.30 8.78 -8.61
C LYS A 148 -14.13 7.36 -9.11
N ALA A 149 -13.13 7.09 -9.92
CA ALA A 149 -12.87 5.77 -10.47
C ALA A 149 -12.53 4.74 -9.36
N PHE A 150 -11.78 5.16 -8.33
CA PHE A 150 -11.50 4.31 -7.18
C PHE A 150 -12.77 3.99 -6.37
N THR A 151 -13.66 4.97 -6.24
CA THR A 151 -14.97 4.79 -5.59
C THR A 151 -15.84 3.79 -6.36
N GLU A 152 -15.77 3.77 -7.68
CA GLU A 152 -16.49 2.76 -8.51
C GLU A 152 -15.94 1.35 -8.24
N ILE A 153 -14.63 1.19 -8.09
CA ILE A 153 -14.03 -0.10 -7.71
C ILE A 153 -14.52 -0.54 -6.34
N LYS A 154 -14.57 0.36 -5.37
CA LYS A 154 -15.07 0.09 -4.03
C LYS A 154 -16.55 -0.30 -4.03
N ASN A 155 -17.39 0.40 -4.80
CA ASN A 155 -18.80 0.09 -4.95
C ASN A 155 -19.00 -1.29 -5.61
N TYR A 156 -18.18 -1.63 -6.59
CA TYR A 156 -18.19 -2.96 -7.19
C TYR A 156 -17.87 -4.05 -6.15
N ALA A 157 -16.81 -3.86 -5.33
CA ALA A 157 -16.46 -4.78 -4.25
C ALA A 157 -17.61 -4.94 -3.25
N TYR A 158 -18.23 -3.84 -2.82
CA TYR A 158 -19.36 -3.85 -1.90
C TYR A 158 -20.54 -4.68 -2.43
N GLN A 159 -20.92 -4.48 -3.71
CA GLN A 159 -22.03 -5.22 -4.33
C GLN A 159 -21.77 -6.73 -4.42
N ARG A 160 -20.50 -7.14 -4.49
CA ARG A 160 -20.13 -8.56 -4.52
C ARG A 160 -20.15 -9.21 -3.15
N MET A 161 -19.79 -8.49 -2.10
CA MET A 161 -19.84 -8.97 -0.72
C MET A 161 -21.27 -9.17 -0.21
N MET A 162 -22.26 -8.50 -0.81
CA MET A 162 -23.66 -8.58 -0.42
C MET A 162 -24.43 -9.72 -1.10
N LYS A 163 -23.79 -10.46 -2.00
CA LYS A 163 -24.36 -11.64 -2.69
C LYS A 163 -23.91 -12.94 -2.08
#